data_e9c9816a2b96f2cbee175a770d9a4b2a
#
_entry.id   e9c9816a2b96f2cbee175a770d9a4b2a
#
_cell.length_a   1.000
_cell.length_b   1.000
_cell.length_c   1.000
_cell.angle_alpha   90.00
_cell.angle_beta   90.00
_cell.angle_gamma   90.00
#
_symmetry.space_group_name_H-M   'P 1'
#
loop_
_entity.id
_entity.type
_entity.pdbx_description
1 polymer ?
#
loop_
_entity_poly.entity_id
_entity_poly.type
_entity_poly.pdbx_seq_one_letter_code
_entity_poly.pdbx_strand_id
1 'polypeptide(L)'
;MKLLLSFITAFSLNFAATALATDYAALADQGYRWVIANGPYACAKQQDVERVVAHHTDATELDVVQNAACYYLIPGTIAKVISEDPARGISQIQLGNITIPLWTYSRFLSKSPVRDTYGVIETPEAADPAPATENASPSNR
;
A
#
# COMPACT_ATOMS: atom_id res chain seq x y z
N MET A 1 49.36 -50.07 -21.49
CA MET A 1 48.37 -49.74 -20.47
C MET A 1 48.30 -48.23 -20.40
N LYS A 2 47.31 -47.59 -21.09
CA LYS A 2 47.16 -46.14 -21.13
C LYS A 2 45.89 -45.80 -20.31
N LEU A 3 46.07 -45.15 -19.14
CA LEU A 3 44.99 -44.63 -18.34
C LEU A 3 44.52 -43.28 -18.92
N LEU A 4 43.30 -43.24 -19.42
CA LEU A 4 42.59 -42.00 -19.79
C LEU A 4 41.89 -41.49 -18.56
N LEU A 5 42.41 -40.38 -17.97
CA LEU A 5 41.70 -39.59 -16.96
C LEU A 5 40.66 -38.68 -17.67
N SER A 6 39.38 -38.98 -17.50
CA SER A 6 38.28 -38.08 -17.89
C SER A 6 38.13 -37.01 -16.84
N PHE A 7 38.41 -35.79 -17.19
CA PHE A 7 38.05 -34.60 -16.39
C PHE A 7 36.60 -34.20 -16.67
N ILE A 8 35.73 -34.44 -15.70
CA ILE A 8 34.36 -33.94 -15.73
C ILE A 8 34.37 -32.56 -15.07
N THR A 9 34.38 -31.51 -15.88
CA THR A 9 34.19 -30.12 -15.43
C THR A 9 32.72 -29.89 -15.17
N ALA A 10 32.32 -29.86 -13.87
CA ALA A 10 30.98 -29.47 -13.45
C ALA A 10 30.83 -27.96 -13.62
N PHE A 11 30.03 -27.54 -14.59
CA PHE A 11 29.66 -26.16 -14.83
C PHE A 11 28.51 -25.78 -13.90
N SER A 12 28.86 -25.19 -12.75
CA SER A 12 27.83 -24.65 -11.81
C SER A 12 27.26 -23.35 -12.39
N LEU A 13 26.07 -23.41 -12.96
CA LEU A 13 25.30 -22.19 -13.30
C LEU A 13 24.80 -21.56 -11.99
N ASN A 14 25.50 -20.50 -11.55
CA ASN A 14 24.98 -19.58 -10.54
C ASN A 14 23.91 -18.71 -11.18
N PHE A 15 22.64 -19.06 -11.01
CA PHE A 15 21.54 -18.14 -11.24
C PHE A 15 21.55 -17.11 -10.12
N ALA A 16 22.19 -15.98 -10.35
CA ALA A 16 22.01 -14.78 -9.52
C ALA A 16 20.59 -14.24 -9.82
N ALA A 17 19.64 -14.52 -8.91
CA ALA A 17 18.35 -13.84 -8.92
C ALA A 17 18.62 -12.36 -8.60
N THR A 18 18.65 -11.52 -9.63
CA THR A 18 18.62 -10.07 -9.46
C THR A 18 17.25 -9.69 -8.89
N ALA A 19 17.19 -9.47 -7.59
CA ALA A 19 16.02 -8.83 -6.98
C ALA A 19 15.88 -7.44 -7.63
N LEU A 20 14.85 -7.26 -8.43
CA LEU A 20 14.51 -5.94 -9.00
C LEU A 20 14.15 -5.04 -7.83
N ALA A 21 14.96 -3.99 -7.61
CA ALA A 21 14.63 -2.98 -6.62
C ALA A 21 13.32 -2.27 -7.02
N THR A 22 12.39 -2.17 -6.08
CA THR A 22 11.10 -1.49 -6.33
C THR A 22 11.37 -0.02 -6.64
N ASP A 23 10.87 0.46 -7.77
CA ASP A 23 10.94 1.87 -8.15
C ASP A 23 9.76 2.64 -7.52
N TYR A 24 10.00 3.17 -6.34
CA TYR A 24 9.00 3.94 -5.59
C TYR A 24 8.64 5.27 -6.27
N ALA A 25 9.54 5.87 -7.03
CA ALA A 25 9.25 7.08 -7.78
C ALA A 25 8.24 6.79 -8.91
N ALA A 26 8.42 5.69 -9.63
CA ALA A 26 7.47 5.26 -10.64
C ALA A 26 6.09 4.94 -10.03
N LEU A 27 6.03 4.36 -8.83
CA LEU A 27 4.76 4.16 -8.12
C LEU A 27 4.09 5.48 -7.77
N ALA A 28 4.85 6.46 -7.28
CA ALA A 28 4.33 7.80 -6.97
C ALA A 28 3.78 8.49 -8.22
N ASP A 29 4.44 8.37 -9.37
CA ASP A 29 4.00 8.91 -10.65
C ASP A 29 2.71 8.23 -11.16
N GLN A 30 2.52 6.97 -10.82
CA GLN A 30 1.28 6.23 -11.07
C GLN A 30 0.15 6.61 -10.11
N GLY A 31 0.37 7.53 -9.18
CA GLY A 31 -0.63 8.01 -8.22
C GLY A 31 -0.64 7.24 -6.89
N TYR A 32 0.32 6.35 -6.64
CA TYR A 32 0.44 5.74 -5.32
C TYR A 32 1.03 6.71 -4.30
N ARG A 33 0.55 6.63 -3.08
CA ARG A 33 0.98 7.45 -1.94
C ARG A 33 1.04 6.58 -0.69
N TRP A 34 1.90 6.93 0.23
CA TRP A 34 2.02 6.27 1.52
C TRP A 34 1.44 7.15 2.61
N VAL A 35 0.64 6.56 3.48
CA VAL A 35 0.07 7.25 4.64
C VAL A 35 1.19 7.63 5.61
N ILE A 36 1.22 8.90 6.02
CA ILE A 36 2.20 9.40 6.99
C ILE A 36 1.73 9.18 8.44
N ALA A 37 2.66 9.31 9.39
CA ALA A 37 2.35 9.33 10.81
C ALA A 37 1.57 10.61 11.22
N ASN A 38 1.12 10.69 12.48
CA ASN A 38 0.40 11.80 13.13
C ASN A 38 -1.12 11.85 12.91
N GLY A 39 -1.79 10.72 13.19
CA GLY A 39 -3.24 10.65 13.27
C GLY A 39 -3.98 10.86 11.93
N PRO A 40 -3.51 10.26 10.83
CA PRO A 40 -4.18 10.37 9.56
C PRO A 40 -5.53 9.63 9.60
N TYR A 41 -6.52 10.17 8.91
CA TYR A 41 -7.83 9.55 8.80
C TYR A 41 -8.41 9.78 7.40
N ALA A 42 -9.40 8.95 7.04
CA ALA A 42 -10.17 9.08 5.81
C ALA A 42 -11.65 8.82 6.08
N CYS A 43 -12.52 9.46 5.32
CA CYS A 43 -13.96 9.38 5.48
C CYS A 43 -14.64 8.94 4.18
N ALA A 44 -15.78 8.29 4.29
CA ALA A 44 -16.59 7.88 3.14
C ALA A 44 -17.16 9.08 2.35
N LYS A 45 -17.32 10.24 3.01
CA LYS A 45 -17.81 11.47 2.39
C LYS A 45 -16.80 12.60 2.58
N GLN A 46 -16.60 13.41 1.53
CA GLN A 46 -15.70 14.54 1.54
C GLN A 46 -16.01 15.56 2.65
N GLN A 47 -17.28 15.90 2.82
CA GLN A 47 -17.75 16.84 3.84
C GLN A 47 -17.41 16.40 5.28
N ASP A 48 -17.31 15.10 5.52
CA ASP A 48 -17.00 14.57 6.84
C ASP A 48 -15.52 14.79 7.19
N VAL A 49 -14.62 14.79 6.22
CA VAL A 49 -13.19 15.10 6.42
C VAL A 49 -13.02 16.50 7.01
N GLU A 50 -13.71 17.49 6.45
CA GLU A 50 -13.64 18.89 6.92
C GLU A 50 -14.33 19.06 8.27
N ARG A 51 -15.46 18.38 8.47
CA ARG A 51 -16.22 18.43 9.73
C ARG A 51 -15.42 17.87 10.90
N VAL A 52 -14.71 16.79 10.70
CA VAL A 52 -13.88 16.16 11.73
C VAL A 52 -12.80 17.13 12.23
N VAL A 53 -12.10 17.81 11.32
CA VAL A 53 -11.10 18.80 11.72
C VAL A 53 -11.71 19.98 12.48
N ALA A 54 -12.89 20.45 12.08
CA ALA A 54 -13.56 21.58 12.73
C ALA A 54 -13.96 21.26 14.19
N HIS A 55 -14.16 19.99 14.52
CA HIS A 55 -14.54 19.56 15.88
C HIS A 55 -13.37 19.03 16.71
N HIS A 56 -12.16 19.02 16.18
CA HIS A 56 -11.01 18.31 16.76
C HIS A 56 -10.26 19.11 17.82
N THR A 57 -10.83 20.12 18.44
CA THR A 57 -10.13 20.87 19.49
C THR A 57 -10.10 20.11 20.83
N ASP A 58 -11.05 19.19 21.09
CA ASP A 58 -11.12 18.46 22.37
C ASP A 58 -11.79 17.06 22.27
N ALA A 59 -12.12 16.57 21.08
CA ALA A 59 -12.75 15.29 20.93
C ALA A 59 -11.71 14.17 21.08
N THR A 60 -12.00 13.19 21.93
CA THR A 60 -11.25 11.94 21.97
C THR A 60 -11.37 11.23 20.63
N GLU A 61 -10.32 10.52 20.23
CA GLU A 61 -10.23 9.77 18.96
C GLU A 61 -11.51 8.96 18.63
N LEU A 62 -12.24 8.53 19.67
CA LEU A 62 -13.46 7.71 19.53
C LEU A 62 -14.66 8.48 18.96
N ASP A 63 -14.78 9.77 19.24
CA ASP A 63 -15.91 10.60 18.75
C ASP A 63 -15.85 10.84 17.24
N VAL A 64 -14.65 10.88 16.70
CA VAL A 64 -14.40 11.04 15.25
C VAL A 64 -14.92 9.83 14.48
N VAL A 65 -14.68 8.62 14.99
CA VAL A 65 -15.04 7.37 14.32
C VAL A 65 -16.52 7.05 14.45
N GLN A 66 -17.17 7.43 15.56
CA GLN A 66 -18.57 7.06 15.83
C GLN A 66 -19.59 7.95 15.13
N ASN A 67 -19.28 9.24 14.92
CA ASN A 67 -20.25 10.23 14.42
C ASN A 67 -20.11 10.57 12.93
N ALA A 68 -19.01 10.14 12.28
CA ALA A 68 -18.82 10.23 10.85
C ALA A 68 -18.32 8.87 10.36
N ALA A 69 -18.65 8.46 9.14
CA ALA A 69 -18.10 7.23 8.55
C ALA A 69 -16.61 7.47 8.18
N CYS A 70 -15.80 7.68 9.20
CA CYS A 70 -14.37 7.96 9.11
C CYS A 70 -13.57 6.85 9.77
N TYR A 71 -12.37 6.62 9.27
CA TYR A 71 -11.48 5.54 9.68
C TYR A 71 -10.08 6.10 9.89
N TYR A 72 -9.39 5.68 10.94
CA TYR A 72 -7.98 5.94 11.06
C TYR A 72 -7.20 5.17 10.01
N LEU A 73 -6.27 5.86 9.36
CA LEU A 73 -5.34 5.25 8.44
C LEU A 73 -4.10 4.78 9.21
N ILE A 74 -3.60 3.62 8.82
CA ILE A 74 -2.38 3.07 9.41
C ILE A 74 -1.17 3.69 8.70
N PRO A 75 -0.22 4.32 9.42
CA PRO A 75 1.01 4.82 8.81
C PRO A 75 1.78 3.74 8.03
N GLY A 76 2.28 4.07 6.86
CA GLY A 76 2.95 3.14 5.97
C GLY A 76 2.03 2.44 4.97
N THR A 77 0.71 2.42 5.20
CA THR A 77 -0.25 1.85 4.24
C THR A 77 -0.18 2.60 2.90
N ILE A 78 -0.16 1.83 1.82
CA ILE A 78 -0.19 2.39 0.48
C ILE A 78 -1.63 2.62 0.01
N ALA A 79 -1.87 3.76 -0.63
CA ALA A 79 -3.14 4.15 -1.20
C ALA A 79 -2.98 4.60 -2.65
N LYS A 80 -3.97 4.34 -3.49
CA LYS A 80 -4.06 4.87 -4.84
C LYS A 80 -4.88 6.16 -4.82
N VAL A 81 -4.30 7.26 -5.26
CA VAL A 81 -5.04 8.52 -5.45
C VAL A 81 -5.89 8.40 -6.72
N ILE A 82 -7.19 8.63 -6.58
CA ILE A 82 -8.17 8.59 -7.67
C ILE A 82 -8.40 9.99 -8.21
N SER A 83 -8.55 10.97 -7.31
CA SER A 83 -8.74 12.38 -7.65
C SER A 83 -8.17 13.27 -6.55
N GLU A 84 -7.84 14.50 -6.91
CA GLU A 84 -7.35 15.52 -5.99
C GLU A 84 -8.14 16.80 -6.15
N ASP A 85 -8.45 17.45 -5.02
CA ASP A 85 -8.93 18.84 -4.96
C ASP A 85 -7.84 19.71 -4.30
N PRO A 86 -6.93 20.27 -5.11
CA PRO A 86 -5.83 21.07 -4.58
C PRO A 86 -6.28 22.34 -3.83
N ALA A 87 -7.44 22.90 -4.21
CA ALA A 87 -7.98 24.10 -3.58
C ALA A 87 -8.37 23.84 -2.12
N ARG A 88 -8.82 22.64 -1.81
CA ARG A 88 -9.18 22.20 -0.45
C ARG A 88 -8.09 21.36 0.22
N GLY A 89 -7.06 20.95 -0.52
CA GLY A 89 -6.03 20.04 -0.03
C GLY A 89 -6.58 18.65 0.33
N ILE A 90 -7.56 18.16 -0.43
CA ILE A 90 -8.26 16.89 -0.21
C ILE A 90 -8.00 15.97 -1.39
N SER A 91 -7.79 14.69 -1.09
CA SER A 91 -7.63 13.63 -2.06
C SER A 91 -8.67 12.54 -1.85
N GLN A 92 -9.17 11.99 -2.95
CA GLN A 92 -9.93 10.74 -2.94
C GLN A 92 -8.96 9.59 -3.18
N ILE A 93 -9.00 8.59 -2.32
CA ILE A 93 -8.07 7.46 -2.32
C ILE A 93 -8.81 6.13 -2.37
N GLN A 94 -8.14 5.14 -2.95
CA GLN A 94 -8.51 3.73 -2.90
C GLN A 94 -7.47 2.98 -2.09
N LEU A 95 -7.92 2.23 -1.09
CA LEU A 95 -7.10 1.26 -0.35
C LEU A 95 -7.35 -0.14 -0.93
N GLY A 96 -6.31 -0.97 -1.03
CA GLY A 96 -6.35 -2.22 -1.78
C GLY A 96 -7.50 -3.17 -1.42
N ASN A 97 -7.82 -3.29 -0.15
CA ASN A 97 -8.87 -4.20 0.34
C ASN A 97 -10.22 -3.53 0.64
N ILE A 98 -10.36 -2.23 0.38
CA ILE A 98 -11.59 -1.47 0.60
C ILE A 98 -12.20 -1.12 -0.74
N THR A 99 -13.44 -1.56 -0.99
CA THR A 99 -14.12 -1.40 -2.28
C THR A 99 -14.65 0.00 -2.52
N ILE A 100 -14.89 0.77 -1.46
CA ILE A 100 -15.37 2.15 -1.56
C ILE A 100 -14.19 3.13 -1.52
N PRO A 101 -14.16 4.16 -2.39
CA PRO A 101 -13.17 5.21 -2.27
C PRO A 101 -13.41 6.06 -1.01
N LEU A 102 -12.33 6.49 -0.40
CA LEU A 102 -12.35 7.32 0.80
C LEU A 102 -11.77 8.70 0.50
N TRP A 103 -12.16 9.69 1.28
CA TRP A 103 -11.65 11.05 1.22
C TRP A 103 -10.72 11.33 2.39
N THR A 104 -9.59 11.95 2.13
CA THR A 104 -8.60 12.29 3.15
C THR A 104 -7.93 13.61 2.83
N TYR A 105 -7.23 14.22 3.79
CA TYR A 105 -6.38 15.36 3.48
C TYR A 105 -5.12 14.91 2.74
N SER A 106 -4.76 15.61 1.66
CA SER A 106 -3.56 15.34 0.85
C SER A 106 -2.28 15.39 1.69
N ARG A 107 -2.28 16.21 2.76
CA ARG A 107 -1.16 16.31 3.70
C ARG A 107 -0.88 15.03 4.50
N PHE A 108 -1.82 14.09 4.56
CA PHE A 108 -1.65 12.79 5.20
C PHE A 108 -0.99 11.76 4.29
N LEU A 109 -0.72 12.14 3.05
CA LEU A 109 -0.18 11.28 2.01
C LEU A 109 1.20 11.76 1.58
N SER A 110 2.15 10.84 1.46
CA SER A 110 3.51 11.09 1.00
C SER A 110 3.75 10.50 -0.38
N LYS A 111 4.47 11.20 -1.23
CA LYS A 111 5.02 10.66 -2.49
C LYS A 111 6.24 9.77 -2.24
N SER A 112 6.93 9.98 -1.13
CA SER A 112 8.04 9.14 -0.71
C SER A 112 7.52 7.99 0.15
N PRO A 113 8.11 6.79 0.01
CA PRO A 113 7.68 5.64 0.78
C PRO A 113 7.85 5.88 2.29
N VAL A 114 6.87 5.43 3.06
CA VAL A 114 6.86 5.47 4.51
C VAL A 114 6.91 4.03 5.01
N ARG A 115 7.77 3.77 6.00
CA ARG A 115 7.82 2.46 6.66
C ARG A 115 6.68 2.34 7.66
N ASP A 116 6.08 1.16 7.70
CA ASP A 116 5.14 0.81 8.74
C ASP A 116 5.82 0.60 10.12
N THR A 117 5.06 0.23 11.12
CA THR A 117 5.56 -0.05 12.48
C THR A 117 6.54 -1.23 12.55
N TYR A 118 6.57 -2.08 11.53
CA TYR A 118 7.47 -3.22 11.41
C TYR A 118 8.71 -2.92 10.54
N GLY A 119 8.82 -1.68 10.05
CA GLY A 119 9.92 -1.25 9.19
C GLY A 119 9.77 -1.66 7.72
N VAL A 120 8.61 -2.16 7.33
CA VAL A 120 8.31 -2.58 5.95
C VAL A 120 7.77 -1.41 5.14
N ILE A 121 8.12 -1.36 3.86
CA ILE A 121 7.50 -0.46 2.88
C ILE A 121 6.49 -1.27 2.08
N GLU A 122 5.22 -0.88 2.16
CA GLU A 122 4.14 -1.54 1.44
C GLU A 122 4.21 -1.20 -0.06
N THR A 123 3.91 -2.21 -0.89
CA THR A 123 3.81 -2.08 -2.35
C THR A 123 2.40 -2.46 -2.81
N PRO A 124 1.97 -2.08 -4.03
CA PRO A 124 0.63 -2.44 -4.51
C PRO A 124 0.35 -3.94 -4.51
N GLU A 125 1.33 -4.76 -4.86
CA GLU A 125 1.17 -6.21 -4.90
C GLU A 125 1.01 -6.83 -3.51
N ALA A 126 1.61 -6.21 -2.48
CA ALA A 126 1.47 -6.65 -1.10
C ALA A 126 0.15 -6.16 -0.49
N ALA A 127 -0.32 -4.98 -0.92
CA ALA A 127 -1.58 -4.39 -0.45
C ALA A 127 -2.82 -5.05 -1.08
N ASP A 128 -2.69 -5.54 -2.31
CA ASP A 128 -3.75 -6.19 -3.09
C ASP A 128 -3.19 -7.47 -3.75
N PRO A 129 -2.90 -8.50 -2.96
CA PRO A 129 -2.40 -9.76 -3.50
C PRO A 129 -3.47 -10.35 -4.42
N ALA A 130 -3.04 -10.78 -5.62
CA ALA A 130 -3.91 -11.47 -6.55
C ALA A 130 -4.60 -12.65 -5.83
N PRO A 131 -5.91 -12.90 -6.09
CA PRO A 131 -6.61 -14.02 -5.48
C PRO A 131 -5.82 -15.30 -5.75
N ALA A 132 -5.52 -16.04 -4.67
CA ALA A 132 -4.82 -17.31 -4.77
C ALA A 132 -5.56 -18.16 -5.81
N THR A 133 -4.88 -18.53 -6.89
CA THR A 133 -5.41 -19.47 -7.86
C THR A 133 -5.67 -20.77 -7.10
N GLU A 134 -6.93 -21.00 -6.78
CA GLU A 134 -7.40 -22.24 -6.19
C GLU A 134 -7.02 -23.36 -7.19
N ASN A 135 -5.96 -24.09 -6.86
CA ASN A 135 -5.52 -25.23 -7.65
C ASN A 135 -6.70 -26.17 -7.74
N ALA A 136 -7.33 -26.20 -8.92
CA ALA A 136 -8.34 -27.19 -9.25
C ALA A 136 -7.75 -28.57 -8.97
N SER A 137 -8.23 -29.17 -7.89
CA SER A 137 -7.91 -30.58 -7.55
C SER A 137 -8.32 -31.44 -8.74
N PRO A 138 -7.45 -32.27 -9.29
CA PRO A 138 -7.85 -33.15 -10.38
C PRO A 138 -8.91 -34.12 -9.84
N SER A 139 -10.14 -33.98 -10.38
CA SER A 139 -11.22 -34.93 -10.15
C SER A 139 -10.77 -36.29 -10.65
N ASN A 140 -10.46 -37.17 -9.71
CA ASN A 140 -10.23 -38.58 -9.98
C ASN A 140 -11.59 -39.24 -10.27
N ARG A 141 -11.79 -39.64 -11.54
CA ARG A 141 -12.80 -40.59 -11.93
C ARG A 141 -12.20 -42.00 -11.93
#